data_e4f497c974c7e0f757d637c6b6987eec
#
_entry.id   e4f497c974c7e0f757d637c6b6987eec
#
_cell.length_a   1.000
_cell.length_b   1.000
_cell.length_c   1.000
_cell.angle_alpha   90.00
_cell.angle_beta   90.00
_cell.angle_gamma   90.00
#
_symmetry.space_group_name_H-M   'P 1'
#
loop_
_entity.id
_entity.type
_entity.pdbx_description
1 polymer ?
#
loop_
_entity_poly.entity_id
_entity_poly.type
_entity_poly.pdbx_seq_one_letter_code
_entity_poly.pdbx_strand_id
1 'polypeptide(L)'
;MVVSGGIERPTGAGPDGRNAAIAGGISSERGNVTFSIDHQARDMMYNRDIRDKIPAAWWTAGLSTFTSAANLFVPGVGVVGAPNCANFENNIFVPALNRCNFDHGATSANESSLARDSLMINGNYRLTDNTSFFFRGVSSDTRSLGVYASAPVDTFPTISATNPFNPHGAA
;
A
#
# COMPACT_ATOMS: atom_id res chain seq x y z
N MET A 1 -31.40 -11.46 -15.89
CA MET A 1 -30.26 -10.54 -15.82
C MET A 1 -30.24 -9.89 -14.46
N VAL A 2 -29.10 -9.83 -13.80
CA VAL A 2 -28.90 -9.16 -12.51
C VAL A 2 -27.79 -8.13 -12.71
N VAL A 3 -27.99 -6.93 -12.17
CA VAL A 3 -26.99 -5.87 -12.12
C VAL A 3 -26.81 -5.51 -10.66
N SER A 4 -25.58 -5.46 -10.21
CA SER A 4 -25.22 -5.03 -8.86
C SER A 4 -24.09 -4.03 -8.90
N GLY A 5 -24.02 -3.17 -7.90
CA GLY A 5 -22.93 -2.24 -7.73
C GLY A 5 -22.92 -1.70 -6.31
N GLY A 6 -21.77 -1.33 -5.83
CA GLY A 6 -21.60 -0.83 -4.48
C GLY A 6 -20.37 0.07 -4.35
N ILE A 7 -20.43 0.92 -3.34
CA ILE A 7 -19.32 1.70 -2.83
C ILE A 7 -19.09 1.23 -1.41
N GLU A 8 -17.89 0.85 -1.11
CA GLU A 8 -17.44 0.44 0.20
C GLU A 8 -16.64 1.57 0.83
N ARG A 9 -17.13 2.10 1.95
CA ARG A 9 -16.46 3.13 2.74
C ARG A 9 -16.38 2.65 4.17
N PRO A 10 -15.23 2.11 4.58
CA PRO A 10 -15.05 1.65 5.94
C PRO A 10 -15.28 2.77 6.95
N THR A 11 -16.06 2.53 7.98
CA THR A 11 -16.27 3.48 9.09
C THR A 11 -15.08 3.53 10.05
N GLY A 12 -14.13 2.60 9.89
CA GLY A 12 -12.88 2.52 10.62
C GLY A 12 -11.68 2.77 9.73
N ALA A 13 -10.60 2.07 9.99
CA ALA A 13 -9.44 2.04 9.12
C ALA A 13 -9.68 1.06 7.96
N GLY A 14 -9.56 1.54 6.76
CA GLY A 14 -9.69 0.73 5.56
C GLY A 14 -9.70 1.60 4.30
N PRO A 15 -9.28 1.09 3.16
CA PRO A 15 -9.35 1.82 1.90
C PRO A 15 -10.78 1.83 1.36
N ASP A 16 -11.12 2.92 0.68
CA ASP A 16 -12.36 2.99 -0.09
C ASP A 16 -12.35 1.97 -1.22
N GLY A 17 -13.48 1.32 -1.44
CA GLY A 17 -13.69 0.35 -2.50
C GLY A 17 -14.91 0.64 -3.34
N ARG A 18 -14.92 0.10 -4.54
CA ARG A 18 -16.06 0.13 -5.45
C ARG A 18 -16.15 -1.16 -6.24
N ASN A 19 -17.35 -1.61 -6.49
CA ASN A 19 -17.60 -2.76 -7.33
C ASN A 19 -18.81 -2.53 -8.24
N ALA A 20 -18.80 -3.20 -9.37
CA ALA A 20 -19.92 -3.28 -10.28
C ALA A 20 -19.91 -4.64 -10.94
N ALA A 21 -21.05 -5.28 -11.05
CA ALA A 21 -21.18 -6.56 -11.71
C ALA A 21 -22.48 -6.67 -12.49
N ILE A 22 -22.41 -7.35 -13.61
CA ILE A 22 -23.54 -7.75 -14.43
C ILE A 22 -23.44 -9.25 -14.64
N ALA A 23 -24.51 -9.95 -14.33
CA ALA A 23 -24.62 -11.38 -14.61
C ALA A 23 -25.95 -11.66 -15.32
N GLY A 24 -25.91 -12.60 -16.23
CA GLY A 24 -27.09 -12.99 -16.98
C GLY A 24 -26.94 -14.35 -17.63
N GLY A 25 -28.02 -14.79 -18.26
CA GLY A 25 -28.01 -16.04 -18.97
C GLY A 25 -29.30 -16.26 -19.74
N ILE A 26 -29.23 -17.24 -20.63
CA ILE A 26 -30.34 -17.74 -21.43
C ILE A 26 -30.41 -19.23 -21.18
N SER A 27 -31.62 -19.75 -21.03
CA SER A 27 -31.87 -21.17 -20.86
C SER A 27 -32.93 -21.63 -21.85
N SER A 28 -32.75 -22.83 -22.36
CA SER A 28 -33.69 -23.53 -23.25
C SER A 28 -33.81 -24.99 -22.82
N GLU A 29 -34.71 -25.74 -23.45
CA GLU A 29 -34.83 -27.18 -23.19
C GLU A 29 -33.58 -27.99 -23.50
N ARG A 30 -32.71 -27.47 -24.41
CA ARG A 30 -31.49 -28.15 -24.84
C ARG A 30 -30.22 -27.65 -24.16
N GLY A 31 -30.26 -26.54 -23.44
CA GLY A 31 -29.05 -26.06 -22.81
C GLY A 31 -29.19 -24.66 -22.23
N ASN A 32 -28.11 -24.17 -21.67
CA ASN A 32 -28.03 -22.82 -21.12
C ASN A 32 -26.67 -22.18 -21.40
N VAL A 33 -26.65 -20.87 -21.39
CA VAL A 33 -25.45 -20.03 -21.38
C VAL A 33 -25.59 -19.01 -20.29
N THR A 34 -24.57 -18.87 -19.48
CA THR A 34 -24.48 -17.85 -18.44
C THR A 34 -23.22 -17.03 -18.60
N PHE A 35 -23.26 -15.78 -18.23
CA PHE A 35 -22.11 -14.90 -18.22
C PHE A 35 -22.10 -14.01 -16.98
N SER A 36 -20.94 -13.58 -16.56
CA SER A 36 -20.75 -12.49 -15.63
C SER A 36 -19.60 -11.61 -16.06
N ILE A 37 -19.76 -10.32 -15.83
CA ILE A 37 -18.71 -9.30 -15.96
C ILE A 37 -18.66 -8.57 -14.64
N ASP A 38 -17.51 -8.47 -14.04
CA ASP A 38 -17.34 -7.75 -12.79
C ASP A 38 -16.10 -6.84 -12.83
N HIS A 39 -16.26 -5.68 -12.21
CA HIS A 39 -15.21 -4.71 -11.94
C HIS A 39 -15.12 -4.49 -10.44
N GLN A 40 -13.92 -4.58 -9.91
CA GLN A 40 -13.63 -4.26 -8.51
C GLN A 40 -12.42 -3.34 -8.46
N ALA A 41 -12.54 -2.27 -7.69
CA ALA A 41 -11.41 -1.38 -7.40
C ALA A 41 -11.36 -1.06 -5.91
N ARG A 42 -10.16 -0.88 -5.40
CA ARG A 42 -9.86 -0.50 -4.03
C ARG A 42 -8.71 0.49 -4.04
N ASP A 43 -8.83 1.56 -3.28
CA ASP A 43 -7.80 2.58 -3.16
C ASP A 43 -6.63 2.07 -2.29
N MET A 44 -5.50 2.75 -2.38
CA MET A 44 -4.35 2.48 -1.52
C MET A 44 -4.60 3.07 -0.14
N MET A 45 -4.20 2.33 0.91
CA MET A 45 -4.18 2.82 2.28
C MET A 45 -2.74 2.80 2.81
N TYR A 46 -2.31 3.90 3.41
CA TYR A 46 -1.00 4.00 4.03
C TYR A 46 -1.04 3.65 5.52
N ASN A 47 0.08 3.22 6.06
CA ASN A 47 0.18 2.97 7.51
C ASN A 47 -0.14 4.21 8.36
N ARG A 48 0.11 5.42 7.84
CA ARG A 48 -0.26 6.68 8.51
C ARG A 48 -1.76 6.83 8.72
N ASP A 49 -2.57 6.24 7.83
CA ASP A 49 -4.03 6.39 7.83
C ASP A 49 -4.71 5.59 8.95
N ILE A 50 -3.97 4.67 9.57
CA ILE A 50 -4.46 3.82 10.67
C ILE A 50 -3.84 4.14 12.03
N ARG A 51 -2.99 5.17 12.13
CA ARG A 51 -2.24 5.48 13.36
C ARG A 51 -3.11 5.75 14.56
N ASP A 52 -4.24 6.40 14.36
CA ASP A 52 -5.22 6.68 15.42
C ASP A 52 -5.96 5.43 15.91
N LYS A 53 -5.84 4.32 15.20
CA LYS A 53 -6.47 3.03 15.50
C LYS A 53 -5.54 2.02 16.18
N ILE A 54 -4.23 2.29 16.18
CA ILE A 54 -3.23 1.39 16.75
C ILE A 54 -2.44 2.07 17.87
N PRO A 55 -1.96 1.31 18.89
CA PRO A 55 -1.16 1.87 19.95
C PRO A 55 0.09 2.59 19.44
N ALA A 56 0.39 3.75 19.99
CA ALA A 56 1.56 4.56 19.60
C ALA A 56 2.88 3.77 19.63
N ALA A 57 3.03 2.87 20.58
CA ALA A 57 4.22 2.03 20.69
C ALA A 57 4.49 1.16 19.46
N TRP A 58 3.46 0.79 18.70
CA TRP A 58 3.61 -0.08 17.54
C TRP A 58 4.19 0.66 16.33
N TRP A 59 3.73 1.87 16.07
CA TRP A 59 4.26 2.63 14.95
C TRP A 59 5.57 3.36 15.29
N THR A 60 5.80 3.74 16.55
CA THR A 60 7.07 4.35 16.97
C THR A 60 8.22 3.35 17.00
N ALA A 61 7.95 2.08 17.28
CA ALA A 61 8.95 1.02 17.17
C ALA A 61 9.46 0.81 15.72
N GLY A 62 8.64 1.17 14.71
CA GLY A 62 9.00 1.09 13.30
C GLY A 62 9.74 2.30 12.74
N LEU A 63 10.10 3.30 13.56
CA LEU A 63 10.87 4.45 13.10
C LEU A 63 12.31 4.06 12.75
N SER A 64 12.78 4.53 11.60
CA SER A 64 14.14 4.29 11.13
C SER A 64 15.12 5.34 11.61
N THR A 65 16.34 4.93 11.90
CA THR A 65 17.45 5.85 12.16
C THR A 65 18.09 6.42 10.90
N PHE A 66 17.75 5.86 9.72
CA PHE A 66 18.11 6.41 8.42
C PHE A 66 17.10 7.48 8.06
N THR A 67 17.51 8.73 8.06
CA THR A 67 16.64 9.90 7.88
C THR A 67 17.21 10.85 6.84
N SER A 68 16.34 11.62 6.19
CA SER A 68 16.77 12.67 5.26
C SER A 68 17.46 13.85 5.94
N ALA A 69 17.21 14.05 7.24
CA ALA A 69 17.87 15.09 8.04
C ALA A 69 19.26 14.69 8.54
N ALA A 70 19.63 13.43 8.39
CA ALA A 70 20.82 12.79 8.95
C ALA A 70 20.87 12.71 10.48
N ASN A 71 21.66 11.78 10.95
CA ASN A 71 22.15 11.73 12.34
C ASN A 71 23.69 11.83 12.27
N LEU A 72 24.27 12.58 13.16
CA LEU A 72 25.71 12.83 13.18
C LEU A 72 26.35 12.01 14.29
N PHE A 73 27.44 11.34 14.00
CA PHE A 73 28.27 10.76 15.04
C PHE A 73 29.34 11.77 15.44
N VAL A 74 29.28 12.25 16.68
CA VAL A 74 30.21 13.22 17.23
C VAL A 74 31.14 12.49 18.19
N PRO A 75 32.46 12.46 17.94
CA PRO A 75 33.41 11.83 18.83
C PRO A 75 33.31 12.36 20.27
N GLY A 76 33.25 11.45 21.24
CA GLY A 76 33.09 11.77 22.66
C GLY A 76 31.66 12.08 23.10
N VAL A 77 30.74 12.30 22.18
CA VAL A 77 29.33 12.60 22.48
C VAL A 77 28.41 11.45 22.07
N GLY A 78 28.69 10.83 20.94
CA GLY A 78 27.85 9.76 20.36
C GLY A 78 26.99 10.25 19.20
N VAL A 79 25.83 9.62 19.00
CA VAL A 79 24.90 9.98 17.92
C VAL A 79 24.05 11.17 18.35
N VAL A 80 23.99 12.19 17.48
CA VAL A 80 23.23 13.41 17.67
C VAL A 80 22.37 13.66 16.43
N GLY A 81 21.08 13.89 16.62
CA GLY A 81 20.17 14.26 15.53
C GLY A 81 20.48 15.65 15.00
N ALA A 82 20.29 15.84 13.69
CA ALA A 82 20.42 17.15 13.08
C ALA A 82 19.46 18.17 13.73
N PRO A 83 19.90 19.41 13.99
CA PRO A 83 19.09 20.43 14.64
C PRO A 83 17.78 20.76 13.89
N ASN A 84 17.77 20.55 12.58
CA ASN A 84 16.66 20.84 11.69
C ASN A 84 15.82 19.60 11.34
N CYS A 85 15.87 18.55 12.16
CA CYS A 85 15.15 17.28 11.92
C CYS A 85 13.67 17.50 11.53
N ALA A 86 12.96 18.37 12.24
CA ALA A 86 11.54 18.62 11.99
C ALA A 86 11.24 19.38 10.68
N ASN A 87 12.25 19.93 10.03
CA ASN A 87 12.08 20.64 8.75
C ASN A 87 12.01 19.69 7.54
N PHE A 88 12.32 18.41 7.75
CA PHE A 88 12.27 17.41 6.71
C PHE A 88 11.00 16.58 6.84
N GLU A 89 10.33 16.37 5.74
CA GLU A 89 9.08 15.62 5.68
C GLU A 89 9.26 14.19 6.24
N ASN A 90 8.29 13.76 7.03
CA ASN A 90 8.26 12.44 7.66
C ASN A 90 9.41 12.14 8.64
N ASN A 91 10.15 13.15 9.06
CA ASN A 91 11.14 13.01 10.11
C ASN A 91 10.57 13.38 11.48
N ILE A 92 10.98 12.62 12.48
CA ILE A 92 10.54 12.79 13.88
C ILE A 92 11.79 12.85 14.77
N PHE A 93 11.96 13.94 15.51
CA PHE A 93 12.98 14.00 16.54
C PHE A 93 12.55 13.18 17.74
N VAL A 94 13.38 12.26 18.21
CA VAL A 94 13.13 11.42 19.39
C VAL A 94 14.02 11.90 20.54
N PRO A 95 13.51 12.72 21.48
CA PRO A 95 14.30 13.34 22.52
C PRO A 95 15.05 12.34 23.41
N ALA A 96 14.38 11.23 23.75
CA ALA A 96 14.98 10.19 24.59
C ALA A 96 16.25 9.56 24.00
N LEU A 97 16.41 9.61 22.68
CA LEU A 97 17.53 9.04 21.94
C LEU A 97 18.45 10.12 21.35
N ASN A 98 18.10 11.40 21.54
CA ASN A 98 18.78 12.55 20.97
C ASN A 98 19.06 12.40 19.47
N ARG A 99 18.11 11.90 18.71
CA ARG A 99 18.29 11.67 17.28
C ARG A 99 17.03 11.87 16.45
N CYS A 100 17.25 12.06 15.16
CA CYS A 100 16.24 12.15 14.14
C CYS A 100 15.89 10.75 13.62
N ASN A 101 14.62 10.45 13.50
CA ASN A 101 14.15 9.20 12.95
C ASN A 101 13.20 9.47 11.77
N PHE A 102 13.21 8.58 10.79
CA PHE A 102 12.28 8.64 9.65
C PHE A 102 11.08 7.73 9.89
N ASP A 103 9.92 8.23 9.54
CA ASP A 103 8.67 7.53 9.67
C ASP A 103 8.31 6.78 8.38
N HIS A 104 8.64 5.51 8.32
CA HIS A 104 8.28 4.65 7.21
C HIS A 104 6.77 4.51 7.01
N GLY A 105 6.00 4.56 8.09
CA GLY A 105 4.55 4.44 8.04
C GLY A 105 3.88 5.60 7.31
N ALA A 106 4.55 6.76 7.21
CA ALA A 106 4.04 7.88 6.44
C ALA A 106 4.05 7.62 4.93
N THR A 107 4.95 6.79 4.45
CA THR A 107 5.18 6.56 3.02
C THR A 107 4.89 5.14 2.55
N SER A 108 4.81 4.18 3.46
CA SER A 108 4.56 2.78 3.11
C SER A 108 3.08 2.46 3.08
N ALA A 109 2.65 1.78 2.04
CA ALA A 109 1.29 1.26 1.94
C ALA A 109 1.09 0.10 2.92
N ASN A 110 0.00 0.14 3.68
CA ASN A 110 -0.51 -0.98 4.46
C ASN A 110 -1.30 -1.93 3.58
N GLU A 111 -2.12 -1.37 2.69
CA GLU A 111 -2.80 -2.11 1.65
C GLU A 111 -2.55 -1.48 0.29
N SER A 112 -2.20 -2.31 -0.69
CA SER A 112 -2.01 -1.87 -2.07
C SER A 112 -3.33 -1.52 -2.72
N SER A 113 -3.31 -0.58 -3.67
CA SER A 113 -4.46 -0.39 -4.54
C SER A 113 -4.69 -1.63 -5.39
N LEU A 114 -5.93 -1.85 -5.79
CA LEU A 114 -6.34 -2.96 -6.63
C LEU A 114 -7.35 -2.46 -7.66
N ALA A 115 -7.19 -2.87 -8.91
CA ALA A 115 -8.22 -2.79 -9.93
C ALA A 115 -8.28 -4.15 -10.63
N ARG A 116 -9.44 -4.76 -10.67
CA ARG A 116 -9.66 -6.06 -11.30
C ARG A 116 -10.90 -6.04 -12.16
N ASP A 117 -10.72 -6.46 -13.41
CA ASP A 117 -11.79 -6.71 -14.36
C ASP A 117 -11.85 -8.21 -14.64
N SER A 118 -13.02 -8.79 -14.56
CA SER A 118 -13.22 -10.22 -14.78
C SER A 118 -14.40 -10.47 -15.69
N LEU A 119 -14.24 -11.46 -16.55
CA LEU A 119 -15.26 -11.99 -17.42
C LEU A 119 -15.34 -13.50 -17.22
N MET A 120 -16.52 -14.00 -17.01
CA MET A 120 -16.80 -15.43 -17.02
C MET A 120 -17.95 -15.74 -17.98
N ILE A 121 -17.77 -16.76 -18.77
CA ILE A 121 -18.82 -17.33 -19.59
C ILE A 121 -18.83 -18.85 -19.42
N ASN A 122 -20.01 -19.42 -19.35
CA ASN A 122 -20.19 -20.86 -19.20
C ASN A 122 -21.47 -21.30 -19.89
N GLY A 123 -21.44 -22.46 -20.49
CA GLY A 123 -22.60 -22.99 -21.13
C GLY A 123 -22.54 -24.47 -21.36
N ASN A 124 -23.71 -25.04 -21.54
CA ASN A 124 -23.89 -26.40 -21.97
C ASN A 124 -24.98 -26.46 -23.04
N TYR A 125 -24.87 -27.45 -23.91
CA TYR A 125 -25.86 -27.69 -24.95
C TYR A 125 -25.95 -29.17 -25.27
N ARG A 126 -27.15 -29.72 -25.25
CA ARG A 126 -27.43 -31.10 -25.64
C ARG A 126 -27.58 -31.19 -27.12
N LEU A 127 -26.61 -31.79 -27.78
CA LEU A 127 -26.57 -32.00 -29.24
C LEU A 127 -27.55 -33.10 -29.64
N THR A 128 -27.51 -34.24 -28.95
CA THR A 128 -28.38 -35.39 -29.11
C THR A 128 -28.82 -35.89 -27.74
N ASP A 129 -29.67 -36.91 -27.66
CA ASP A 129 -30.09 -37.50 -26.38
C ASP A 129 -28.94 -38.10 -25.57
N ASN A 130 -27.85 -38.49 -26.27
CA ASN A 130 -26.69 -39.11 -25.66
C ASN A 130 -25.41 -38.25 -25.69
N THR A 131 -25.49 -37.03 -26.26
CA THR A 131 -24.31 -36.21 -26.47
C THR A 131 -24.58 -34.76 -26.00
N SER A 132 -23.77 -34.26 -25.10
CA SER A 132 -23.78 -32.87 -24.69
C SER A 132 -22.43 -32.22 -24.87
N PHE A 133 -22.44 -30.94 -25.19
CA PHE A 133 -21.29 -30.06 -25.25
C PHE A 133 -21.31 -29.07 -24.09
N PHE A 134 -20.18 -28.83 -23.49
CA PHE A 134 -20.02 -27.77 -22.51
C PHE A 134 -18.79 -26.93 -22.80
N PHE A 135 -18.84 -25.67 -22.40
CA PHE A 135 -17.71 -24.76 -22.46
C PHE A 135 -17.65 -23.87 -21.25
N ARG A 136 -16.46 -23.43 -20.90
CA ARG A 136 -16.19 -22.42 -19.87
C ARG A 136 -15.04 -21.54 -20.35
N GLY A 137 -15.24 -20.23 -20.29
CA GLY A 137 -14.20 -19.23 -20.50
C GLY A 137 -14.11 -18.32 -19.29
N VAL A 138 -12.90 -18.01 -18.88
CA VAL A 138 -12.62 -17.04 -17.80
C VAL A 138 -11.48 -16.16 -18.24
N SER A 139 -11.63 -14.86 -18.08
CA SER A 139 -10.57 -13.87 -18.29
C SER A 139 -10.57 -12.92 -17.10
N SER A 140 -9.39 -12.61 -16.57
CA SER A 140 -9.25 -11.64 -15.49
C SER A 140 -7.97 -10.82 -15.70
N ASP A 141 -8.11 -9.50 -15.67
CA ASP A 141 -6.99 -8.56 -15.61
C ASP A 141 -6.96 -7.94 -14.21
N THR A 142 -5.80 -8.00 -13.56
CA THR A 142 -5.62 -7.47 -12.21
C THR A 142 -4.40 -6.56 -12.18
N ARG A 143 -4.61 -5.33 -11.74
CA ARG A 143 -3.56 -4.33 -11.54
C ARG A 143 -3.51 -3.97 -10.06
N SER A 144 -2.32 -4.01 -9.49
CA SER A 144 -2.08 -3.63 -8.11
C SER A 144 -0.84 -2.76 -8.02
N LEU A 145 -0.92 -1.71 -7.23
CA LEU A 145 0.19 -0.81 -6.94
C LEU A 145 0.40 -0.75 -5.42
N GLY A 146 1.60 -1.12 -4.99
CA GLY A 146 2.08 -0.96 -3.63
C GLY A 146 3.22 0.05 -3.59
N VAL A 147 3.31 0.81 -2.51
CA VAL A 147 4.37 1.79 -2.27
C VAL A 147 5.07 1.42 -0.96
N TYR A 148 6.40 1.40 -1.02
CA TYR A 148 7.25 1.18 0.14
C TYR A 148 8.07 2.44 0.43
N ALA A 149 8.57 2.55 1.65
CA ALA A 149 9.53 3.59 1.99
C ALA A 149 10.79 3.48 1.12
N SER A 150 11.41 4.63 0.86
CA SER A 150 12.68 4.68 0.14
C SER A 150 13.73 3.80 0.79
N ALA A 151 14.54 3.13 -0.01
CA ALA A 151 15.68 2.36 0.49
C ALA A 151 16.66 3.32 1.21
N PRO A 152 17.12 2.98 2.42
CA PRO A 152 18.08 3.79 3.11
C PRO A 152 19.45 3.71 2.38
N VAL A 153 20.16 4.84 2.36
CA VAL A 153 21.57 4.89 1.95
C VAL A 153 22.41 4.77 3.21
N ASP A 154 23.23 3.74 3.30
CA ASP A 154 24.04 3.41 4.47
C ASP A 154 25.51 3.91 4.35
N THR A 155 25.71 4.94 3.56
CA THR A 155 27.02 5.62 3.51
C THR A 155 27.18 6.55 4.69
N PHE A 156 28.36 6.52 5.30
CA PHE A 156 28.72 7.38 6.44
C PHE A 156 29.80 8.38 6.01
N PRO A 157 29.43 9.44 5.25
CA PRO A 157 30.40 10.44 4.82
C PRO A 157 30.93 11.21 6.03
N THR A 158 32.21 11.50 6.02
CA THR A 158 32.85 12.33 7.03
C THR A 158 32.62 13.80 6.70
N ILE A 159 32.14 14.58 7.67
CA ILE A 159 32.03 16.03 7.54
C ILE A 159 33.27 16.65 8.25
N SER A 160 34.03 17.45 7.52
CA SER A 160 35.18 18.15 8.10
C SER A 160 34.73 19.03 9.26
N ALA A 161 35.56 19.09 10.32
CA ALA A 161 35.37 20.04 11.41
C ALA A 161 35.37 21.49 10.93
N THR A 162 36.06 21.82 9.84
CA THR A 162 36.11 23.14 9.25
C THR A 162 34.97 23.43 8.26
N ASN A 163 34.07 22.50 8.04
CA ASN A 163 32.94 22.73 7.15
C ASN A 163 31.98 23.75 7.79
N PRO A 164 31.66 24.87 7.12
CA PRO A 164 30.80 25.94 7.69
C PRO A 164 29.38 25.48 8.01
N PHE A 165 28.95 24.36 7.44
CA PHE A 165 27.64 23.74 7.69
C PHE A 165 27.68 22.59 8.69
N ASN A 166 28.83 22.32 9.31
CA ASN A 166 28.93 21.35 10.37
C ASN A 166 28.40 21.97 11.69
N PRO A 167 27.23 21.55 12.22
CA PRO A 167 26.68 22.12 13.44
C PRO A 167 27.52 21.82 14.71
N HIS A 168 28.46 20.89 14.59
CA HIS A 168 29.40 20.49 15.63
C HIS A 168 30.83 20.77 15.24
N GLY A 169 31.04 21.74 14.33
CA GLY A 169 32.35 22.11 13.84
C GLY A 169 33.38 22.33 14.96
N ALA A 170 34.64 22.37 14.63
CA ALA A 170 35.72 22.49 15.60
C ALA A 170 35.43 23.61 16.61
N ALA A 171 35.28 23.20 17.85
CA ALA A 171 35.34 24.08 18.98
C ALA A 171 36.79 24.49 19.20
#